data_2e1d8238afb653d30b14798535bec28f
#
_entry.id   2e1d8238afb653d30b14798535bec28f
#
_cell.length_a   1.000
_cell.length_b   1.000
_cell.length_c   1.000
_cell.angle_alpha   90.00
_cell.angle_beta   90.00
_cell.angle_gamma   90.00
#
_symmetry.space_group_name_H-M   'P 1'
#
loop_
_entity.id
_entity.type
_entity.pdbx_description
1 polymer ?
#
loop_
_entity_poly.entity_id
_entity_poly.type
_entity_poly.pdbx_seq_one_letter_code
_entity_poly.pdbx_strand_id
1 'polypeptide(L)'
;MIMKIHRSLYMTEKTLVSEAQCLFEEHKLSALPICDGDIFIGVLDRDFIEEDAPPSATIGDYAYAYEHFAVHNTTAWDEVIEAFAIYNTDILPVITDNGHYLGYYLLNDFLLQLAETPFIKETGRVLILERPADDYSFAQIAQIAESHYTKILGLYISNHVGNTVHITLKIITEDLSGVLQTFRRYGYGILSEKEDDSYREELKSISRYFEKYLNM
;
A
#
# COMPACT_ATOMS: atom_id res chain seq x y z
N MET A 1 9.91 -9.51 -3.01
CA MET A 1 9.58 -9.27 -1.59
C MET A 1 9.24 -10.63 -0.97
N ILE A 2 9.76 -10.94 0.22
CA ILE A 2 9.46 -12.22 0.91
C ILE A 2 8.49 -11.90 2.03
N MET A 3 7.24 -12.36 1.91
CA MET A 3 6.24 -12.19 2.95
C MET A 3 6.42 -13.26 4.04
N LYS A 4 6.31 -12.84 5.30
CA LYS A 4 6.42 -13.73 6.46
C LYS A 4 5.05 -14.34 6.74
N ILE A 5 4.96 -15.66 6.73
CA ILE A 5 3.78 -16.38 7.21
C ILE A 5 3.84 -16.44 8.74
N HIS A 6 2.86 -15.83 9.40
CA HIS A 6 2.63 -16.00 10.84
C HIS A 6 1.87 -17.31 11.06
N ARG A 7 2.18 -18.00 12.14
CA ARG A 7 1.56 -19.31 12.45
C ARG A 7 0.76 -19.22 13.74
N SER A 8 -0.12 -20.17 13.95
CA SER A 8 -0.77 -20.44 15.23
C SER A 8 -1.83 -19.45 15.70
N LEU A 9 -2.40 -18.63 14.83
CA LEU A 9 -3.59 -17.85 15.16
C LEU A 9 -4.76 -18.32 14.30
N TYR A 10 -5.72 -18.96 14.90
CA TYR A 10 -7.00 -19.34 14.33
C TYR A 10 -7.99 -19.69 15.43
N MET A 11 -9.26 -19.68 15.12
CA MET A 11 -10.36 -20.16 15.94
C MET A 11 -10.91 -21.46 15.37
N THR A 12 -11.70 -22.15 16.17
CA THR A 12 -12.51 -23.29 15.73
C THR A 12 -13.98 -22.95 15.96
N GLU A 13 -14.89 -23.67 15.35
CA GLU A 13 -16.34 -23.51 15.60
C GLU A 13 -16.71 -23.71 17.08
N LYS A 14 -15.89 -24.44 17.85
CA LYS A 14 -16.09 -24.67 19.29
C LYS A 14 -15.49 -23.59 20.19
N THR A 15 -14.73 -22.67 19.64
CA THR A 15 -14.16 -21.54 20.41
C THR A 15 -15.30 -20.70 20.96
N LEU A 16 -15.23 -20.37 22.26
CA LEU A 16 -16.23 -19.52 22.88
C LEU A 16 -16.11 -18.07 22.38
N VAL A 17 -17.23 -17.38 22.28
CA VAL A 17 -17.25 -15.97 21.86
C VAL A 17 -16.36 -15.11 22.76
N SER A 18 -16.36 -15.35 24.08
CA SER A 18 -15.49 -14.64 25.02
C SER A 18 -13.99 -14.87 24.76
N GLU A 19 -13.60 -16.07 24.33
CA GLU A 19 -12.23 -16.36 23.92
C GLU A 19 -11.86 -15.64 22.63
N ALA A 20 -12.77 -15.63 21.64
CA ALA A 20 -12.60 -14.90 20.41
C ALA A 20 -12.44 -13.40 20.64
N GLN A 21 -13.27 -12.80 21.51
CA GLN A 21 -13.15 -11.39 21.90
C GLN A 21 -11.77 -11.09 22.48
N CYS A 22 -11.25 -11.94 23.37
CA CYS A 22 -9.90 -11.80 23.92
C CYS A 22 -8.82 -11.87 22.80
N LEU A 23 -8.95 -12.79 21.84
CA LEU A 23 -8.02 -12.90 20.71
C LEU A 23 -8.04 -11.65 19.83
N PHE A 24 -9.21 -11.09 19.55
CA PHE A 24 -9.34 -9.83 18.80
C PHE A 24 -8.69 -8.66 19.53
N GLU A 25 -8.86 -8.56 20.85
CA GLU A 25 -8.25 -7.50 21.65
C GLU A 25 -6.74 -7.62 21.74
N GLU A 26 -6.23 -8.83 21.94
CA GLU A 26 -4.80 -9.10 22.05
C GLU A 26 -4.07 -8.81 20.75
N HIS A 27 -4.60 -9.29 19.63
CA HIS A 27 -3.96 -9.16 18.31
C HIS A 27 -4.32 -7.88 17.56
N LYS A 28 -5.41 -7.20 17.94
CA LYS A 28 -5.93 -5.96 17.30
C LYS A 28 -6.19 -6.12 15.81
N LEU A 29 -6.71 -7.28 15.41
CA LEU A 29 -7.05 -7.61 14.04
C LEU A 29 -8.53 -7.36 13.76
N SER A 30 -8.85 -7.07 12.49
CA SER A 30 -10.23 -6.90 12.04
C SER A 30 -10.95 -8.23 11.91
N ALA A 31 -10.24 -9.30 11.59
CA ALA A 31 -10.81 -10.62 11.34
C ALA A 31 -9.88 -11.74 11.84
N LEU A 32 -10.44 -12.92 12.11
CA LEU A 32 -9.66 -14.09 12.51
C LEU A 32 -10.03 -15.33 11.68
N PRO A 33 -9.03 -16.15 11.29
CA PRO A 33 -9.25 -17.40 10.58
C PRO A 33 -9.95 -18.45 11.45
N ILE A 34 -10.77 -19.28 10.82
CA ILE A 34 -11.47 -20.42 11.44
C ILE A 34 -11.01 -21.68 10.74
N CYS A 35 -10.66 -22.69 11.54
CA CYS A 35 -10.20 -23.98 11.03
C CYS A 35 -10.90 -25.15 11.73
N ASP A 36 -11.03 -26.27 11.02
CA ASP A 36 -11.34 -27.58 11.59
C ASP A 36 -10.09 -28.48 11.48
N GLY A 37 -9.42 -28.69 12.63
CA GLY A 37 -8.08 -29.25 12.63
C GLY A 37 -7.11 -28.35 11.88
N ASP A 38 -6.58 -28.83 10.76
CA ASP A 38 -5.68 -28.11 9.87
C ASP A 38 -6.33 -27.61 8.57
N ILE A 39 -7.64 -27.82 8.41
CA ILE A 39 -8.39 -27.37 7.25
C ILE A 39 -8.97 -26.00 7.52
N PHE A 40 -8.71 -25.07 6.59
CA PHE A 40 -9.29 -23.72 6.61
C PHE A 40 -10.80 -23.79 6.29
N ILE A 41 -11.62 -23.18 7.14
CA ILE A 41 -13.08 -23.08 6.94
C ILE A 41 -13.45 -21.70 6.40
N GLY A 42 -12.93 -20.64 7.00
CA GLY A 42 -13.29 -19.29 6.66
C GLY A 42 -12.64 -18.27 7.58
N VAL A 43 -13.13 -17.06 7.50
CA VAL A 43 -12.73 -15.91 8.34
C VAL A 43 -13.98 -15.34 8.98
N LEU A 44 -13.90 -14.96 10.23
CA LEU A 44 -14.94 -14.18 10.92
C LEU A 44 -14.42 -12.79 11.23
N ASP A 45 -15.15 -11.78 10.77
CA ASP A 45 -14.89 -10.39 11.11
C ASP A 45 -15.34 -10.10 12.55
N ARG A 46 -14.57 -9.25 13.22
CA ARG A 46 -14.82 -8.81 14.58
C ARG A 46 -16.20 -8.20 14.77
N ASP A 47 -16.69 -7.46 13.78
CA ASP A 47 -17.95 -6.70 13.86
C ASP A 47 -19.19 -7.61 13.89
N PHE A 48 -19.04 -8.90 13.55
CA PHE A 48 -20.13 -9.87 13.70
C PHE A 48 -20.25 -10.48 15.10
N ILE A 49 -19.28 -10.21 15.99
CA ILE A 49 -19.30 -10.75 17.37
C ILE A 49 -20.03 -9.75 18.29
N GLU A 50 -21.18 -10.15 18.82
CA GLU A 50 -21.96 -9.36 19.76
C GLU A 50 -21.23 -9.19 21.09
N GLU A 51 -21.19 -7.96 21.63
CA GLU A 51 -20.58 -7.67 22.93
C GLU A 51 -21.29 -8.39 24.08
N ASP A 52 -22.61 -8.56 23.98
CA ASP A 52 -23.47 -9.18 25.00
C ASP A 52 -23.80 -10.65 24.67
N ALA A 53 -22.96 -11.35 23.92
CA ALA A 53 -23.19 -12.74 23.57
C ALA A 53 -23.32 -13.62 24.83
N PRO A 54 -24.21 -14.65 24.84
CA PRO A 54 -24.31 -15.57 25.94
C PRO A 54 -22.97 -16.24 26.26
N PRO A 55 -22.64 -16.51 27.54
CA PRO A 55 -21.36 -17.15 27.92
C PRO A 55 -21.13 -18.54 27.27
N SER A 56 -22.19 -19.17 26.82
CA SER A 56 -22.13 -20.48 26.13
C SER A 56 -22.10 -20.38 24.60
N ALA A 57 -22.19 -19.17 24.03
CA ALA A 57 -22.14 -18.96 22.60
C ALA A 57 -20.77 -19.33 22.05
N THR A 58 -20.74 -19.96 20.90
CA THR A 58 -19.54 -20.40 20.19
C THR A 58 -19.40 -19.71 18.85
N ILE A 59 -18.22 -19.72 18.27
CA ILE A 59 -17.98 -19.18 16.93
C ILE A 59 -18.84 -19.90 15.89
N GLY A 60 -19.13 -21.20 16.07
CA GLY A 60 -20.04 -21.96 15.21
C GLY A 60 -21.46 -21.38 15.11
N ASP A 61 -21.93 -20.67 16.13
CA ASP A 61 -23.24 -20.00 16.11
C ASP A 61 -23.28 -18.84 15.09
N TYR A 62 -22.10 -18.34 14.67
CA TYR A 62 -21.90 -17.28 13.68
C TYR A 62 -21.48 -17.80 12.29
N ALA A 63 -21.65 -19.09 12.01
CA ALA A 63 -21.25 -19.70 10.73
C ALA A 63 -21.87 -19.02 9.50
N TYR A 64 -23.02 -18.38 9.65
CA TYR A 64 -23.68 -17.60 8.61
C TYR A 64 -22.91 -16.33 8.20
N ALA A 65 -21.99 -15.85 9.03
CA ALA A 65 -21.18 -14.65 8.82
C ALA A 65 -19.74 -14.98 8.35
N TYR A 66 -19.41 -16.23 8.13
CA TYR A 66 -18.08 -16.61 7.66
C TYR A 66 -17.85 -16.14 6.23
N GLU A 67 -16.75 -15.41 6.04
CA GLU A 67 -16.25 -15.09 4.71
C GLU A 67 -15.22 -16.12 4.26
N HIS A 68 -15.22 -16.40 2.95
CA HIS A 68 -14.38 -17.47 2.39
C HIS A 68 -13.31 -16.87 1.47
N PHE A 69 -12.32 -16.19 2.07
CA PHE A 69 -11.16 -15.68 1.34
C PHE A 69 -9.87 -16.21 1.95
N ALA A 70 -8.93 -16.53 1.12
CA ALA A 70 -7.56 -16.91 1.47
C ALA A 70 -6.67 -16.76 0.24
N VAL A 71 -5.37 -16.79 0.44
CA VAL A 71 -4.39 -16.87 -0.64
C VAL A 71 -3.60 -18.19 -0.54
N HIS A 72 -3.12 -18.68 -1.69
CA HIS A 72 -2.21 -19.80 -1.71
C HIS A 72 -0.80 -19.37 -1.31
N ASN A 73 -0.02 -20.29 -0.74
CA ASN A 73 1.38 -20.03 -0.39
C ASN A 73 2.29 -19.76 -1.59
N THR A 74 1.79 -19.98 -2.81
CA THR A 74 2.46 -19.72 -4.08
C THR A 74 2.01 -18.42 -4.73
N THR A 75 1.01 -17.73 -4.17
CA THR A 75 0.48 -16.46 -4.70
C THR A 75 1.57 -15.39 -4.72
N ALA A 76 1.66 -14.66 -5.83
CA ALA A 76 2.62 -13.58 -5.97
C ALA A 76 2.34 -12.43 -5.00
N TRP A 77 3.37 -11.73 -4.57
CA TRP A 77 3.25 -10.71 -3.52
C TRP A 77 2.33 -9.53 -3.89
N ASP A 78 2.28 -9.16 -5.17
CA ASP A 78 1.40 -8.12 -5.71
C ASP A 78 -0.08 -8.56 -5.68
N GLU A 79 -0.37 -9.81 -6.02
CA GLU A 79 -1.71 -10.40 -5.88
C GLU A 79 -2.14 -10.49 -4.41
N VAL A 80 -1.21 -10.76 -3.49
CA VAL A 80 -1.49 -10.76 -2.04
C VAL A 80 -1.90 -9.37 -1.57
N ILE A 81 -1.24 -8.30 -2.07
CA ILE A 81 -1.62 -6.92 -1.72
C ILE A 81 -3.00 -6.57 -2.30
N GLU A 82 -3.24 -6.96 -3.53
CA GLU A 82 -4.55 -6.78 -4.15
C GLU A 82 -5.66 -7.46 -3.33
N ALA A 83 -5.40 -8.67 -2.81
CA ALA A 83 -6.33 -9.40 -1.96
C ALA A 83 -6.63 -8.64 -0.65
N PHE A 84 -5.63 -8.04 0.03
CA PHE A 84 -5.88 -7.18 1.19
C PHE A 84 -6.82 -6.02 0.85
N ALA A 85 -6.66 -5.40 -0.31
CA ALA A 85 -7.51 -4.30 -0.75
C ALA A 85 -8.92 -4.77 -1.14
N ILE A 86 -9.06 -5.89 -1.85
CA ILE A 86 -10.34 -6.43 -2.29
C ILE A 86 -11.21 -6.84 -1.08
N TYR A 87 -10.60 -7.54 -0.11
CA TYR A 87 -11.31 -8.03 1.07
C TYR A 87 -11.36 -7.01 2.21
N ASN A 88 -10.74 -5.85 2.04
CA ASN A 88 -10.68 -4.78 3.03
C ASN A 88 -10.29 -5.29 4.43
N THR A 89 -9.26 -6.10 4.51
CA THR A 89 -8.80 -6.79 5.72
C THR A 89 -7.35 -6.43 6.05
N ASP A 90 -6.96 -6.57 7.30
CA ASP A 90 -5.56 -6.44 7.76
C ASP A 90 -4.86 -7.80 7.95
N ILE A 91 -5.62 -8.89 7.85
CA ILE A 91 -5.17 -10.28 7.95
C ILE A 91 -5.62 -11.08 6.73
N LEU A 92 -4.74 -11.90 6.17
CA LEU A 92 -5.05 -12.71 5.01
C LEU A 92 -4.58 -14.15 5.25
N PRO A 93 -5.51 -15.12 5.39
CA PRO A 93 -5.15 -16.52 5.58
C PRO A 93 -4.38 -17.09 4.40
N VAL A 94 -3.41 -17.96 4.71
CA VAL A 94 -2.57 -18.64 3.73
C VAL A 94 -2.85 -20.14 3.78
N ILE A 95 -3.19 -20.70 2.64
CA ILE A 95 -3.54 -22.11 2.51
C ILE A 95 -2.69 -22.83 1.45
N THR A 96 -2.66 -24.14 1.51
CA THR A 96 -2.16 -24.99 0.43
C THR A 96 -3.26 -25.23 -0.62
N ASP A 97 -2.89 -25.80 -1.76
CA ASP A 97 -3.84 -26.19 -2.82
C ASP A 97 -4.91 -27.19 -2.33
N ASN A 98 -4.64 -27.90 -1.25
CA ASN A 98 -5.58 -28.84 -0.63
C ASN A 98 -6.42 -28.23 0.50
N GLY A 99 -6.36 -26.89 0.70
CA GLY A 99 -7.11 -26.18 1.73
C GLY A 99 -6.53 -26.27 3.14
N HIS A 100 -5.31 -26.82 3.33
CA HIS A 100 -4.68 -26.83 4.64
C HIS A 100 -4.21 -25.43 5.02
N TYR A 101 -4.54 -24.99 6.23
CA TYR A 101 -4.14 -23.71 6.77
C TYR A 101 -2.65 -23.74 7.14
N LEU A 102 -1.89 -22.81 6.61
CA LEU A 102 -0.44 -22.64 6.88
C LEU A 102 -0.15 -21.53 7.87
N GLY A 103 -1.07 -20.59 8.00
CA GLY A 103 -0.92 -19.38 8.77
C GLY A 103 -1.55 -18.19 8.07
N TYR A 104 -1.02 -17.00 8.31
CA TYR A 104 -1.58 -15.77 7.75
C TYR A 104 -0.50 -14.75 7.42
N TYR A 105 -0.84 -13.83 6.52
CA TYR A 105 -0.11 -12.60 6.27
C TYR A 105 -0.77 -11.44 7.01
N LEU A 106 0.04 -10.44 7.40
CA LEU A 106 -0.41 -9.16 7.95
C LEU A 106 -0.11 -8.03 6.96
N LEU A 107 -1.08 -7.17 6.72
CA LEU A 107 -0.91 -5.97 5.90
C LEU A 107 0.21 -5.07 6.47
N ASN A 108 0.30 -4.97 7.79
CA ASN A 108 1.33 -4.16 8.45
C ASN A 108 2.76 -4.65 8.14
N ASP A 109 2.99 -5.95 8.06
CA ASP A 109 4.31 -6.50 7.70
C ASP A 109 4.72 -6.09 6.29
N PHE A 110 3.75 -6.04 5.39
CA PHE A 110 3.97 -5.57 4.04
C PHE A 110 4.33 -4.08 4.01
N LEU A 111 3.58 -3.24 4.74
CA LEU A 111 3.85 -1.80 4.83
C LEU A 111 5.24 -1.53 5.43
N LEU A 112 5.66 -2.30 6.44
CA LEU A 112 7.00 -2.20 7.03
C LEU A 112 8.09 -2.58 6.01
N GLN A 113 7.91 -3.65 5.23
CA GLN A 113 8.87 -4.00 4.18
C GLN A 113 8.94 -2.94 3.07
N LEU A 114 7.80 -2.38 2.67
CA LEU A 114 7.74 -1.31 1.69
C LEU A 114 8.48 -0.06 2.19
N ALA A 115 8.30 0.28 3.47
CA ALA A 115 8.97 1.42 4.11
C ALA A 115 10.50 1.30 4.11
N GLU A 116 11.05 0.09 4.12
CA GLU A 116 12.49 -0.16 4.06
C GLU A 116 13.07 -0.07 2.63
N THR A 117 12.22 0.02 1.60
CA THR A 117 12.71 0.16 0.22
C THR A 117 13.40 1.52 0.01
N PRO A 118 14.43 1.61 -0.84
CA PRO A 118 15.07 2.89 -1.16
C PRO A 118 14.08 3.94 -1.66
N PHE A 119 13.01 3.51 -2.36
CA PHE A 119 11.96 4.39 -2.84
C PHE A 119 11.28 5.17 -1.70
N ILE A 120 11.01 4.55 -0.56
CA ILE A 120 10.39 5.21 0.61
C ILE A 120 11.46 5.81 1.53
N LYS A 121 12.50 5.04 1.86
CA LYS A 121 13.46 5.35 2.93
C LYS A 121 14.46 6.43 2.57
N GLU A 122 14.96 6.46 1.32
CA GLU A 122 15.96 7.44 0.92
C GLU A 122 15.33 8.81 0.65
N THR A 123 15.98 9.88 1.09
CA THR A 123 15.56 11.25 0.77
C THR A 123 15.80 11.54 -0.70
N GLY A 124 14.80 12.11 -1.38
CA GLY A 124 14.86 12.43 -2.81
C GLY A 124 13.68 13.29 -3.23
N ARG A 125 13.64 13.63 -4.52
CA ARG A 125 12.52 14.35 -5.14
C ARG A 125 11.59 13.37 -5.84
N VAL A 126 10.29 13.50 -5.60
CA VAL A 126 9.26 12.74 -6.31
C VAL A 126 8.70 13.63 -7.41
N LEU A 127 8.77 13.16 -8.64
CA LEU A 127 8.20 13.80 -9.82
C LEU A 127 7.04 12.95 -10.32
N ILE A 128 5.97 13.60 -10.75
CA ILE A 128 4.87 12.97 -11.48
C ILE A 128 4.92 13.49 -12.90
N LEU A 129 5.33 12.62 -13.81
CA LEU A 129 5.40 12.91 -15.24
C LEU A 129 4.10 12.47 -15.92
N GLU A 130 3.67 13.24 -16.90
CA GLU A 130 2.47 12.98 -17.72
C GLU A 130 2.86 12.76 -19.17
N ARG A 131 2.30 11.73 -19.81
CA ARG A 131 2.52 11.39 -21.22
C ARG A 131 1.34 10.62 -21.80
N PRO A 132 1.04 10.70 -23.13
CA PRO A 132 0.12 9.77 -23.77
C PRO A 132 0.53 8.31 -23.57
N ALA A 133 -0.45 7.42 -23.38
CA ALA A 133 -0.22 6.01 -23.05
C ALA A 133 0.53 5.21 -24.14
N ASP A 134 0.46 5.68 -25.38
CA ASP A 134 1.14 5.11 -26.54
C ASP A 134 2.52 5.73 -26.83
N ASP A 135 2.94 6.76 -26.07
CA ASP A 135 4.16 7.54 -26.35
C ASP A 135 5.08 7.70 -25.12
N TYR A 136 4.89 6.95 -24.03
CA TYR A 136 5.84 6.97 -22.92
C TYR A 136 6.92 5.89 -23.07
N SER A 137 8.10 6.16 -22.51
CA SER A 137 9.21 5.22 -22.50
C SER A 137 10.01 5.32 -21.22
N PHE A 138 10.03 4.24 -20.43
CA PHE A 138 10.90 4.16 -19.23
C PHE A 138 12.38 4.26 -19.56
N ALA A 139 12.81 3.72 -20.72
CA ALA A 139 14.18 3.85 -21.18
C ALA A 139 14.56 5.32 -21.44
N GLN A 140 13.66 6.09 -22.05
CA GLN A 140 13.87 7.53 -22.28
C GLN A 140 13.91 8.30 -20.96
N ILE A 141 13.01 7.99 -20.01
CA ILE A 141 13.00 8.62 -18.68
C ILE A 141 14.31 8.35 -17.95
N ALA A 142 14.79 7.10 -17.96
CA ALA A 142 16.06 6.72 -17.35
C ALA A 142 17.23 7.45 -18.02
N GLN A 143 17.27 7.51 -19.34
CA GLN A 143 18.33 8.21 -20.09
C GLN A 143 18.37 9.71 -19.78
N ILE A 144 17.20 10.35 -19.66
CA ILE A 144 17.11 11.77 -19.26
C ILE A 144 17.70 11.94 -17.86
N ALA A 145 17.26 11.13 -16.88
CA ALA A 145 17.76 11.21 -15.52
C ALA A 145 19.29 10.98 -15.45
N GLU A 146 19.79 9.94 -16.10
CA GLU A 146 21.22 9.60 -16.12
C GLU A 146 22.09 10.68 -16.80
N SER A 147 21.57 11.35 -17.83
CA SER A 147 22.28 12.46 -18.51
C SER A 147 22.56 13.66 -17.58
N HIS A 148 21.84 13.74 -16.48
CA HIS A 148 22.04 14.75 -15.41
C HIS A 148 22.70 14.17 -14.16
N TYR A 149 23.38 13.02 -14.27
CA TYR A 149 24.00 12.32 -13.13
C TYR A 149 23.04 12.04 -11.97
N THR A 150 21.78 11.81 -12.31
CA THR A 150 20.69 11.62 -11.36
C THR A 150 20.54 10.14 -11.01
N LYS A 151 20.45 9.82 -9.71
CA LYS A 151 20.15 8.47 -9.24
C LYS A 151 18.65 8.24 -9.20
N ILE A 152 18.15 7.22 -9.88
CA ILE A 152 16.75 6.80 -9.82
C ILE A 152 16.56 5.85 -8.64
N LEU A 153 15.62 6.17 -7.75
CA LEU A 153 15.22 5.33 -6.61
C LEU A 153 14.00 4.47 -6.93
N GLY A 154 13.18 4.89 -7.89
CA GLY A 154 12.02 4.13 -8.36
C GLY A 154 11.30 4.84 -9.51
N LEU A 155 10.67 4.02 -10.34
CA LEU A 155 9.95 4.46 -11.54
C LEU A 155 8.80 3.48 -11.80
N TYR A 156 7.55 3.99 -11.85
CA TYR A 156 6.38 3.16 -12.14
C TYR A 156 5.22 4.01 -12.66
N ILE A 157 4.25 3.37 -13.32
CA ILE A 157 2.99 4.02 -13.70
C ILE A 157 2.12 4.10 -12.45
N SER A 158 1.79 5.30 -12.02
CA SER A 158 0.99 5.54 -10.81
C SER A 158 -0.50 5.74 -11.10
N ASN A 159 -0.86 6.12 -12.33
CA ASN A 159 -2.26 6.31 -12.70
C ASN A 159 -2.47 6.28 -14.22
N HIS A 160 -3.71 5.99 -14.63
CA HIS A 160 -4.21 6.15 -15.99
C HIS A 160 -5.39 7.13 -16.00
N VAL A 161 -5.30 8.20 -16.80
CA VAL A 161 -6.36 9.22 -16.95
C VAL A 161 -6.69 9.36 -18.43
N GLY A 162 -7.76 8.71 -18.86
CA GLY A 162 -8.11 8.63 -20.30
C GLY A 162 -7.01 7.96 -21.11
N ASN A 163 -6.47 8.66 -22.11
CA ASN A 163 -5.35 8.18 -22.94
C ASN A 163 -3.98 8.66 -22.43
N THR A 164 -3.88 9.06 -21.15
CA THR A 164 -2.65 9.59 -20.57
C THR A 164 -2.23 8.74 -19.38
N VAL A 165 -0.93 8.50 -19.23
CA VAL A 165 -0.34 7.85 -18.04
C VAL A 165 0.32 8.89 -17.15
N HIS A 166 0.16 8.72 -15.85
CA HIS A 166 0.96 9.40 -14.86
C HIS A 166 2.07 8.44 -14.39
N ILE A 167 3.31 8.92 -14.45
CA ILE A 167 4.49 8.14 -14.11
C ILE A 167 5.15 8.77 -12.91
N THR A 168 5.20 8.04 -11.81
CA THR A 168 5.92 8.48 -10.61
C THR A 168 7.39 8.08 -10.72
N LEU A 169 8.25 9.09 -10.62
CA LEU A 169 9.70 8.96 -10.64
C LEU A 169 10.28 9.56 -9.35
N LYS A 170 11.00 8.77 -8.56
CA LYS A 170 11.76 9.28 -7.41
C LYS A 170 13.24 9.30 -7.74
N ILE A 171 13.87 10.46 -7.53
CA ILE A 171 15.26 10.73 -7.89
C ILE A 171 16.03 11.42 -6.77
N ILE A 172 17.36 11.20 -6.80
CA ILE A 172 18.33 12.03 -6.08
C ILE A 172 19.10 12.83 -7.11
N THR A 173 19.03 14.16 -7.05
CA THR A 173 19.72 15.06 -7.98
C THR A 173 20.15 16.35 -7.29
N GLU A 174 21.27 16.92 -7.73
CA GLU A 174 21.73 18.24 -7.36
C GLU A 174 21.20 19.33 -8.31
N ASP A 175 20.86 18.96 -9.57
CA ASP A 175 20.29 19.84 -10.60
C ASP A 175 18.87 19.44 -10.98
N LEU A 176 17.91 19.72 -10.11
CA LEU A 176 16.51 19.46 -10.39
C LEU A 176 16.02 20.27 -11.60
N SER A 177 16.43 21.52 -11.70
CA SER A 177 15.98 22.43 -12.78
C SER A 177 16.37 21.94 -14.16
N GLY A 178 17.60 21.45 -14.33
CA GLY A 178 18.08 20.88 -15.59
C GLY A 178 17.35 19.61 -15.98
N VAL A 179 17.10 18.74 -14.99
CA VAL A 179 16.29 17.51 -15.18
C VAL A 179 14.89 17.86 -15.69
N LEU A 180 14.18 18.77 -14.99
CA LEU A 180 12.83 19.19 -15.34
C LEU A 180 12.76 19.83 -16.73
N GLN A 181 13.72 20.70 -17.06
CA GLN A 181 13.82 21.33 -18.39
C GLN A 181 13.99 20.29 -19.49
N THR A 182 14.78 19.25 -19.22
CA THR A 182 15.01 18.19 -20.19
C THR A 182 13.76 17.33 -20.37
N PHE A 183 13.04 16.97 -19.31
CA PHE A 183 11.74 16.29 -19.43
C PHE A 183 10.75 17.08 -20.28
N ARG A 184 10.61 18.39 -20.04
CA ARG A 184 9.74 19.26 -20.87
C ARG A 184 10.15 19.29 -22.34
N ARG A 185 11.46 19.37 -22.63
CA ARG A 185 11.99 19.36 -23.99
C ARG A 185 11.68 18.04 -24.73
N TYR A 186 11.60 16.93 -24.00
CA TYR A 186 11.19 15.63 -24.52
C TYR A 186 9.67 15.43 -24.53
N GLY A 187 8.90 16.48 -24.17
CA GLY A 187 7.45 16.48 -24.25
C GLY A 187 6.73 15.82 -23.06
N TYR A 188 7.40 15.60 -21.95
CA TYR A 188 6.74 15.16 -20.70
C TYR A 188 6.11 16.37 -20.00
N GLY A 189 4.83 16.24 -19.63
CA GLY A 189 4.19 17.13 -18.66
C GLY A 189 4.72 16.82 -17.25
N ILE A 190 4.77 17.84 -16.38
CA ILE A 190 5.23 17.68 -14.99
C ILE A 190 4.12 18.18 -14.08
N LEU A 191 3.42 17.26 -13.40
CA LEU A 191 2.27 17.58 -12.56
C LEU A 191 2.69 18.06 -11.17
N SER A 192 3.76 17.50 -10.61
CA SER A 192 4.28 17.84 -9.27
C SER A 192 4.78 19.28 -9.14
N GLU A 193 5.09 19.96 -10.26
CA GLU A 193 5.51 21.37 -10.23
C GLU A 193 4.35 22.35 -10.08
N LYS A 194 3.15 21.98 -10.49
CA LYS A 194 1.99 22.87 -10.32
C LYS A 194 1.68 23.14 -8.84
N GLU A 195 1.98 22.21 -7.98
CA GLU A 195 1.86 22.37 -6.52
C GLU A 195 3.02 23.17 -5.93
N ASP A 196 4.26 22.94 -6.42
CA ASP A 196 5.46 23.67 -5.98
C ASP A 196 5.47 25.12 -6.47
N ASP A 197 4.97 25.39 -7.68
CA ASP A 197 4.88 26.75 -8.23
C ASP A 197 3.81 27.58 -7.51
N SER A 198 2.66 27.01 -7.14
CA SER A 198 1.66 27.71 -6.33
C SER A 198 2.21 28.08 -4.95
N TYR A 199 2.91 27.17 -4.29
CA TYR A 199 3.59 27.43 -3.01
C TYR A 199 4.72 28.46 -3.13
N ARG A 200 5.51 28.41 -4.22
CA ARG A 200 6.55 29.41 -4.50
C ARG A 200 5.98 30.79 -4.83
N GLU A 201 4.85 30.88 -5.52
CA GLU A 201 4.16 32.14 -5.76
C GLU A 201 3.57 32.71 -4.46
N GLU A 202 3.04 31.87 -3.60
CA GLU A 202 2.56 32.24 -2.28
C GLU A 202 3.72 32.75 -1.40
N LEU A 203 4.86 32.07 -1.35
CA LEU A 203 6.07 32.52 -0.66
C LEU A 203 6.62 33.84 -1.24
N LYS A 204 6.62 34.02 -2.58
CA LYS A 204 7.01 35.28 -3.21
C LYS A 204 6.04 36.41 -2.92
N SER A 205 4.76 36.11 -2.78
CA SER A 205 3.74 37.10 -2.39
C SER A 205 3.92 37.55 -0.94
N ILE A 206 4.20 36.57 -0.05
CA ILE A 206 4.49 36.82 1.38
C ILE A 206 5.80 37.62 1.52
N SER A 207 6.86 37.24 0.81
CA SER A 207 8.15 37.99 0.81
C SER A 207 7.97 39.41 0.34
N ARG A 208 7.23 39.66 -0.76
CA ARG A 208 6.90 41.02 -1.24
C ARG A 208 6.05 41.80 -0.25
N TYR A 209 5.18 41.15 0.50
CA TYR A 209 4.38 41.77 1.54
C TYR A 209 5.30 42.25 2.70
N PHE A 210 6.25 41.41 3.14
CA PHE A 210 7.22 41.77 4.19
C PHE A 210 8.19 42.86 3.75
N GLU A 211 8.71 42.84 2.51
CA GLU A 211 9.58 43.91 1.98
C GLU A 211 8.87 45.27 1.98
N LYS A 212 7.57 45.29 1.71
CA LYS A 212 6.78 46.54 1.73
C LYS A 212 6.59 47.09 3.14
N TYR A 213 6.59 46.24 4.18
CA TYR A 213 6.49 46.66 5.57
C TYR A 213 7.82 47.01 6.21
N LEU A 214 8.93 46.43 5.73
CA LEU A 214 10.28 46.74 6.25
C LEU A 214 10.88 48.01 5.66
N ASN A 215 10.33 48.51 4.55
CA ASN A 215 10.78 49.75 3.88
C ASN A 215 9.83 50.93 4.13
N MET A 216 8.99 50.88 5.14
CA MET A 216 8.22 51.98 5.72
C MET A 216 8.85 52.37 7.05
#